data_adfe92b4157ed1c3965feecd09f9b136
#
_entry.id   adfe92b4157ed1c3965feecd09f9b136
#
_cell.length_a   1.000
_cell.length_b   1.000
_cell.length_c   1.000
_cell.angle_alpha   90.00
_cell.angle_beta   90.00
_cell.angle_gamma   90.00
#
_symmetry.space_group_name_H-M   'P 1'
#
loop_
_entity.id
_entity.type
_entity.pdbx_description
1 polymer ?
#
loop_
_entity_poly.entity_id
_entity_poly.type
_entity_poly.pdbx_seq_one_letter_code
_entity_poly.pdbx_strand_id
1 'polypeptide(L)'
;MKHTFKAIIITVMCTVFSTNGIAQIDHWEKLVGENDTWQYRVGNSEPSSSWMNTSFNSSSWSSGTGGIGYGDGDDSTVITNCASLYMRRSFTVSNLNAIEALILHADYDDGFVAYLNGTEIARANVDTLTPPYNYDPPTWREAKMYQGGEAVTFVVNKAIWQGLLTNGTNILAVHTINHSGANSSDMSARYWLHCGVTTATQIHAAPAAWFDFDCFESPVAILRINTFEETIPDDPSIRGIMEIVWNDTATNHATYDVASDLITNIEIEKRGRWSQFVYPKNGYAIETKDFHWEDTDVSPLNMPMEEDWT
;
A
#
# COMPACT_ATOMS: atom_id res chain seq x y z
N MET A 1 -19.65 0.67 11.19
CA MET A 1 -19.97 -0.13 9.98
C MET A 1 -18.63 -0.60 9.44
N LYS A 2 -18.42 -1.92 9.33
CA LYS A 2 -17.14 -2.44 8.80
C LYS A 2 -17.10 -2.16 7.31
N HIS A 3 -16.18 -1.32 6.87
CA HIS A 3 -15.89 -1.10 5.46
C HIS A 3 -14.80 -2.08 5.05
N THR A 4 -15.22 -3.19 4.49
CA THR A 4 -14.36 -4.26 4.00
C THR A 4 -13.79 -3.85 2.64
N PHE A 5 -12.51 -4.08 2.43
CA PHE A 5 -11.85 -4.07 1.13
C PHE A 5 -12.74 -4.80 0.11
N LYS A 6 -13.33 -4.10 -0.86
CA LYS A 6 -14.31 -4.69 -1.77
C LYS A 6 -13.62 -5.22 -3.01
N ALA A 7 -13.24 -6.52 -2.96
CA ALA A 7 -12.95 -7.24 -4.18
C ALA A 7 -14.27 -7.58 -4.91
N ILE A 8 -14.36 -7.24 -6.18
CA ILE A 8 -15.52 -7.57 -7.02
C ILE A 8 -15.26 -8.92 -7.69
N ILE A 9 -16.10 -9.92 -7.39
CA ILE A 9 -16.02 -11.27 -7.97
C ILE A 9 -16.95 -11.37 -9.17
N ILE A 10 -16.40 -11.70 -10.34
CA ILE A 10 -17.18 -12.21 -11.48
C ILE A 10 -17.06 -13.74 -11.47
N THR A 11 -18.09 -14.43 -11.02
CA THR A 11 -18.12 -15.90 -10.93
C THR A 11 -18.64 -16.50 -12.22
N VAL A 12 -17.79 -17.21 -12.94
CA VAL A 12 -18.20 -18.22 -13.94
C VAL A 12 -17.80 -19.57 -13.41
N MET A 13 -18.77 -20.46 -13.23
CA MET A 13 -18.60 -21.76 -12.61
C MET A 13 -18.09 -22.79 -13.63
N CYS A 14 -16.85 -23.25 -13.49
CA CYS A 14 -16.37 -24.47 -14.18
C CYS A 14 -15.47 -25.25 -13.22
N THR A 15 -15.84 -26.50 -12.93
CA THR A 15 -15.14 -27.39 -12.00
C THR A 15 -14.14 -28.26 -12.75
N VAL A 16 -12.84 -28.06 -12.49
CA VAL A 16 -11.80 -29.10 -12.75
C VAL A 16 -10.76 -29.05 -11.63
N PHE A 17 -10.55 -30.16 -10.95
CA PHE A 17 -9.55 -30.32 -9.90
C PHE A 17 -8.18 -30.65 -10.50
N SER A 18 -7.17 -29.82 -10.23
CA SER A 18 -5.79 -30.27 -10.20
C SER A 18 -5.01 -29.46 -9.16
N THR A 19 -4.35 -30.17 -8.26
CA THR A 19 -3.65 -29.63 -7.10
C THR A 19 -2.20 -29.27 -7.45
N ASN A 20 -1.96 -28.06 -7.89
CA ASN A 20 -0.69 -27.38 -7.62
C ASN A 20 -1.01 -26.28 -6.61
N GLY A 21 -0.95 -26.63 -5.32
CA GLY A 21 -1.31 -25.70 -4.26
C GLY A 21 -0.36 -24.52 -4.21
N ILE A 22 -0.91 -23.33 -4.34
CA ILE A 22 -0.28 -22.11 -3.83
C ILE A 22 0.00 -22.36 -2.35
N ALA A 23 1.17 -21.95 -1.84
CA ALA A 23 1.46 -22.08 -0.43
C ALA A 23 0.46 -21.23 0.34
N GLN A 24 -0.51 -21.87 0.97
CA GLN A 24 -1.59 -21.17 1.69
C GLN A 24 -1.02 -20.47 2.92
N ILE A 25 -1.38 -19.22 3.12
CA ILE A 25 -1.09 -18.49 4.35
C ILE A 25 -1.88 -19.12 5.48
N ASP A 26 -1.16 -19.55 6.54
CA ASP A 26 -1.75 -20.08 7.78
C ASP A 26 -2.27 -18.92 8.65
N HIS A 27 -1.43 -17.92 8.86
CA HIS A 27 -1.79 -16.70 9.59
C HIS A 27 -0.89 -15.50 9.23
N TRP A 28 -1.28 -14.33 9.71
CA TRP A 28 -0.52 -13.09 9.54
C TRP A 28 0.28 -12.74 10.78
N GLU A 29 1.47 -12.18 10.57
CA GLU A 29 2.38 -11.71 11.59
C GLU A 29 2.88 -10.29 11.29
N LYS A 30 3.39 -9.60 12.30
CA LYS A 30 3.90 -8.24 12.20
C LYS A 30 5.42 -8.21 12.24
N LEU A 31 6.04 -7.63 11.21
CA LEU A 31 7.48 -7.37 11.13
C LEU A 31 7.83 -5.97 11.65
N VAL A 32 6.98 -4.96 11.34
CA VAL A 32 7.10 -3.59 11.82
C VAL A 32 5.75 -3.11 12.32
N GLY A 33 5.72 -2.42 13.46
CA GLY A 33 4.50 -1.93 14.10
C GLY A 33 4.57 -0.49 14.58
N GLU A 34 3.42 0.04 14.99
CA GLU A 34 3.30 1.43 15.44
C GLU A 34 4.13 1.76 16.68
N ASN A 35 4.25 0.81 17.63
CA ASN A 35 5.02 1.03 18.86
C ASN A 35 6.52 0.78 18.71
N ASP A 36 6.99 0.54 17.49
CA ASP A 36 8.40 0.37 17.20
C ASP A 36 9.14 1.71 17.27
N THR A 37 10.41 1.64 17.64
CA THR A 37 11.29 2.81 17.62
C THR A 37 11.86 3.02 16.22
N TRP A 38 11.58 4.16 15.62
CA TRP A 38 12.11 4.58 14.35
C TRP A 38 13.28 5.54 14.52
N GLN A 39 14.21 5.53 13.59
CA GLN A 39 15.13 6.62 13.38
C GLN A 39 14.54 7.55 12.34
N TYR A 40 14.54 8.85 12.62
CA TYR A 40 13.92 9.83 11.74
C TYR A 40 14.76 11.08 11.56
N ARG A 41 14.55 11.75 10.46
CA ARG A 41 15.15 13.04 10.11
C ARG A 41 14.08 13.94 9.49
N VAL A 42 13.91 15.13 10.08
CA VAL A 42 13.07 16.19 9.50
C VAL A 42 13.66 16.63 8.15
N GLY A 43 12.84 16.72 7.12
CA GLY A 43 13.22 17.06 5.75
C GLY A 43 13.41 18.56 5.56
N ASN A 44 14.53 19.07 6.02
CA ASN A 44 14.98 20.44 5.77
C ASN A 44 16.15 20.53 4.76
N SER A 45 16.62 19.41 4.32
CA SER A 45 17.62 19.19 3.24
C SER A 45 17.66 17.72 2.85
N GLU A 46 18.22 17.41 1.67
CA GLU A 46 18.37 16.03 1.23
C GLU A 46 19.24 15.21 2.21
N PRO A 47 18.81 13.99 2.59
CA PRO A 47 19.72 13.02 3.18
C PRO A 47 20.70 12.49 2.11
N SER A 48 21.68 11.68 2.53
CA SER A 48 22.49 10.92 1.57
C SER A 48 21.59 10.06 0.68
N SER A 49 21.88 9.92 -0.61
CA SER A 49 21.11 9.09 -1.56
C SER A 49 21.05 7.60 -1.17
N SER A 50 21.89 7.15 -0.24
CA SER A 50 21.88 5.78 0.32
C SER A 50 21.01 5.64 1.58
N TRP A 51 20.28 6.67 1.98
CA TRP A 51 19.55 6.70 3.26
C TRP A 51 18.56 5.53 3.43
N MET A 52 18.04 4.98 2.36
CA MET A 52 17.10 3.85 2.35
C MET A 52 17.79 2.47 2.38
N ASN A 53 19.13 2.41 2.24
CA ASN A 53 19.86 1.15 2.16
C ASN A 53 20.18 0.57 3.53
N THR A 54 20.32 -0.76 3.60
CA THR A 54 20.69 -1.48 4.85
C THR A 54 22.04 -1.04 5.43
N SER A 55 22.99 -0.66 4.56
CA SER A 55 24.35 -0.24 4.96
C SER A 55 24.45 1.21 5.45
N PHE A 56 23.38 2.00 5.31
CA PHE A 56 23.41 3.41 5.74
C PHE A 56 23.44 3.53 7.27
N ASN A 57 24.36 4.34 7.77
CA ASN A 57 24.45 4.66 9.19
C ASN A 57 23.58 5.85 9.55
N SER A 58 22.44 5.59 10.20
CA SER A 58 21.50 6.60 10.69
C SER A 58 21.67 6.97 12.17
N SER A 59 22.82 6.67 12.80
CA SER A 59 23.07 6.95 14.22
C SER A 59 23.02 8.45 14.60
N SER A 60 23.17 9.33 13.62
CA SER A 60 23.04 10.78 13.81
C SER A 60 21.59 11.30 13.68
N TRP A 61 20.65 10.43 13.27
CA TRP A 61 19.24 10.79 13.17
C TRP A 61 18.58 10.78 14.55
N SER A 62 17.49 11.49 14.70
CA SER A 62 16.66 11.42 15.90
C SER A 62 15.98 10.06 16.01
N SER A 63 15.52 9.72 17.19
CA SER A 63 14.84 8.45 17.50
C SER A 63 13.52 8.72 18.19
N GLY A 64 12.46 8.03 17.79
CA GLY A 64 11.12 8.19 18.37
C GLY A 64 10.23 6.98 18.14
N THR A 65 9.19 6.84 18.93
CA THR A 65 8.15 5.82 18.74
C THR A 65 7.34 6.15 17.50
N GLY A 66 6.95 5.14 16.72
CA GLY A 66 6.13 5.30 15.53
C GLY A 66 4.78 5.98 15.80
N GLY A 67 4.17 6.57 14.78
CA GLY A 67 3.26 7.68 14.86
C GLY A 67 4.08 8.95 15.07
N ILE A 68 4.78 9.40 14.02
CA ILE A 68 5.65 10.57 14.06
C ILE A 68 5.01 11.64 13.18
N GLY A 69 4.75 12.82 13.79
CA GLY A 69 4.09 13.90 13.08
C GLY A 69 3.86 15.11 13.95
N TYR A 70 2.87 15.91 13.62
CA TYR A 70 2.42 17.08 14.37
C TYR A 70 1.03 17.53 13.92
N GLY A 71 0.28 18.21 14.79
CA GLY A 71 -0.90 19.02 14.47
C GLY A 71 -2.23 18.43 14.91
N ASP A 72 -2.50 17.16 14.65
CA ASP A 72 -3.79 16.48 14.88
C ASP A 72 -3.90 15.76 16.23
N GLY A 73 -2.80 15.64 16.99
CA GLY A 73 -2.79 15.19 18.39
C GLY A 73 -2.83 13.68 18.57
N ASP A 74 -2.55 12.90 17.52
CA ASP A 74 -2.47 11.43 17.52
C ASP A 74 -1.04 10.89 17.48
N ASP A 75 -0.05 11.78 17.40
CA ASP A 75 1.36 11.44 17.31
C ASP A 75 1.97 10.98 18.63
N SER A 76 2.63 9.81 18.61
CA SER A 76 3.46 9.35 19.73
C SER A 76 4.78 10.12 19.84
N THR A 77 5.29 10.60 18.71
CA THR A 77 6.49 11.44 18.61
C THR A 77 6.16 12.71 17.86
N VAL A 78 6.04 13.81 18.60
CA VAL A 78 5.73 15.12 18.02
C VAL A 78 7.00 15.78 17.51
N ILE A 79 6.97 16.24 16.25
CA ILE A 79 8.07 16.93 15.57
C ILE A 79 7.67 18.39 15.26
N THR A 80 8.62 19.19 14.78
CA THR A 80 8.35 20.54 14.27
C THR A 80 7.79 20.47 12.86
N ASN A 81 6.96 21.46 12.50
CA ASN A 81 6.43 21.61 11.14
C ASN A 81 7.53 21.46 10.08
N CYS A 82 7.27 20.69 9.05
CA CYS A 82 8.26 20.40 8.02
C CYS A 82 7.59 20.06 6.67
N ALA A 83 8.36 20.17 5.59
CA ALA A 83 7.91 19.80 4.27
C ALA A 83 7.91 18.26 4.07
N SER A 84 8.78 17.56 4.80
CA SER A 84 8.83 16.09 4.71
C SER A 84 9.54 15.48 5.91
N LEU A 85 9.39 14.16 6.03
CA LEU A 85 9.98 13.35 7.09
C LEU A 85 10.59 12.08 6.51
N TYR A 86 11.87 11.84 6.78
CA TYR A 86 12.55 10.59 6.44
C TYR A 86 12.59 9.68 7.66
N MET A 87 12.11 8.46 7.52
CA MET A 87 12.00 7.48 8.59
C MET A 87 12.69 6.18 8.21
N ARG A 88 13.27 5.50 9.19
CA ARG A 88 13.92 4.20 9.02
C ARG A 88 13.63 3.29 10.20
N ARG A 89 13.22 2.07 9.92
CA ARG A 89 13.05 1.01 10.92
C ARG A 89 13.84 -0.24 10.54
N SER A 90 14.75 -0.66 11.41
CA SER A 90 15.41 -1.96 11.28
C SER A 90 14.53 -3.05 11.89
N PHE A 91 14.32 -4.14 11.18
CA PHE A 91 13.55 -5.29 11.66
C PHE A 91 14.26 -6.61 11.27
N THR A 92 13.90 -7.70 11.93
CA THR A 92 14.53 -9.01 11.73
C THR A 92 13.55 -10.00 11.15
N VAL A 93 13.97 -10.71 10.10
CA VAL A 93 13.27 -11.87 9.56
C VAL A 93 14.00 -13.12 10.03
N SER A 94 13.28 -14.01 10.73
CA SER A 94 13.88 -15.23 11.31
C SER A 94 13.79 -16.44 10.39
N ASN A 95 12.77 -16.50 9.52
CA ASN A 95 12.56 -17.59 8.56
C ASN A 95 11.90 -17.05 7.28
N LEU A 96 12.73 -16.62 6.34
CA LEU A 96 12.26 -16.11 5.04
C LEU A 96 11.43 -17.13 4.25
N ASN A 97 11.78 -18.41 4.36
CA ASN A 97 11.08 -19.46 3.60
C ASN A 97 9.63 -19.69 4.05
N ALA A 98 9.27 -19.21 5.23
CA ALA A 98 7.90 -19.28 5.74
C ALA A 98 7.03 -18.08 5.28
N ILE A 99 7.63 -17.04 4.69
CA ILE A 99 6.90 -15.83 4.27
C ILE A 99 6.36 -16.04 2.85
N GLU A 100 5.05 -15.93 2.70
CA GLU A 100 4.35 -16.05 1.42
C GLU A 100 3.91 -14.70 0.86
N ALA A 101 3.56 -13.74 1.72
CA ALA A 101 3.11 -12.41 1.34
C ALA A 101 3.67 -11.33 2.25
N LEU A 102 3.76 -10.10 1.72
CA LEU A 102 4.00 -8.88 2.48
C LEU A 102 2.90 -7.86 2.20
N ILE A 103 2.46 -7.18 3.26
CA ILE A 103 1.51 -6.07 3.19
C ILE A 103 2.09 -4.89 3.97
N LEU A 104 2.18 -3.74 3.30
CA LEU A 104 2.42 -2.45 3.92
C LEU A 104 1.07 -1.81 4.23
N HIS A 105 0.88 -1.39 5.47
CA HIS A 105 -0.20 -0.49 5.85
C HIS A 105 0.38 0.88 6.12
N ALA A 106 -0.32 1.91 5.65
CA ALA A 106 0.08 3.30 5.81
C ALA A 106 -1.11 4.17 6.21
N ASP A 107 -0.94 4.92 7.30
CA ASP A 107 -1.80 6.05 7.65
C ASP A 107 -0.91 7.29 7.60
N TYR A 108 -1.17 8.14 6.62
CA TYR A 108 -0.24 9.19 6.20
C TYR A 108 -0.98 10.45 5.76
N ASP A 109 -0.29 11.54 5.86
CA ASP A 109 -0.68 12.90 5.46
C ASP A 109 0.57 13.56 4.84
N ASP A 110 0.62 13.99 3.58
CA ASP A 110 -0.29 13.90 2.43
C ASP A 110 0.14 12.83 1.42
N GLY A 111 1.43 12.54 1.32
CA GLY A 111 2.02 11.58 0.41
C GLY A 111 3.19 10.84 1.02
N PHE A 112 3.56 9.71 0.39
CA PHE A 112 4.75 8.96 0.82
C PHE A 112 5.35 8.10 -0.28
N VAL A 113 6.63 7.72 -0.07
CA VAL A 113 7.31 6.63 -0.78
C VAL A 113 7.97 5.71 0.24
N ALA A 114 7.68 4.41 0.18
CA ALA A 114 8.22 3.38 1.07
C ALA A 114 9.21 2.46 0.34
N TYR A 115 10.29 2.11 1.03
CA TYR A 115 11.38 1.30 0.51
C TYR A 115 11.71 0.13 1.42
N LEU A 116 11.90 -1.04 0.84
CA LEU A 116 12.44 -2.24 1.52
C LEU A 116 13.89 -2.44 1.06
N ASN A 117 14.85 -2.35 1.99
CA ASN A 117 16.28 -2.55 1.72
C ASN A 117 16.83 -1.69 0.55
N GLY A 118 16.26 -0.50 0.35
CA GLY A 118 16.68 0.45 -0.70
C GLY A 118 15.88 0.41 -1.99
N THR A 119 14.96 -0.54 -2.15
CA THR A 119 14.07 -0.63 -3.31
C THR A 119 12.65 -0.23 -2.93
N GLU A 120 12.02 0.59 -3.76
CA GLU A 120 10.64 1.02 -3.56
C GLU A 120 9.66 -0.15 -3.59
N ILE A 121 8.72 -0.16 -2.64
CA ILE A 121 7.68 -1.16 -2.51
C ILE A 121 6.25 -0.61 -2.54
N ALA A 122 6.07 0.68 -2.26
CA ALA A 122 4.78 1.36 -2.34
C ALA A 122 4.98 2.87 -2.40
N ARG A 123 4.02 3.56 -3.00
CA ARG A 123 3.88 5.02 -2.96
C ARG A 123 2.44 5.45 -3.04
N ALA A 124 2.14 6.64 -2.58
CA ALA A 124 0.85 7.29 -2.79
C ALA A 124 1.03 8.79 -2.85
N ASN A 125 0.24 9.43 -3.72
CA ASN A 125 0.22 10.89 -3.94
C ASN A 125 1.58 11.50 -4.27
N VAL A 126 2.43 10.75 -5.00
CA VAL A 126 3.76 11.17 -5.46
C VAL A 126 3.95 10.76 -6.91
N ASP A 127 4.04 11.72 -7.83
CA ASP A 127 4.15 11.56 -9.29
C ASP A 127 5.57 11.80 -9.85
N THR A 128 6.57 11.78 -8.96
CA THR A 128 8.00 11.86 -9.36
C THR A 128 8.77 10.68 -8.77
N LEU A 129 9.72 10.13 -9.55
CA LEU A 129 10.46 8.93 -9.15
C LEU A 129 11.29 9.13 -7.89
N THR A 130 11.91 10.32 -7.75
CA THR A 130 12.77 10.64 -6.60
C THR A 130 12.34 11.99 -6.04
N PRO A 131 11.32 12.02 -5.15
CA PRO A 131 10.83 13.28 -4.60
C PRO A 131 11.92 13.93 -3.75
N PRO A 132 12.26 15.22 -4.00
CA PRO A 132 13.16 15.98 -3.14
C PRO A 132 12.49 16.26 -1.78
N TYR A 133 13.29 16.64 -0.77
CA TYR A 133 12.78 16.92 0.60
C TYR A 133 11.65 17.98 0.64
N ASN A 134 11.59 18.85 -0.36
CA ASN A 134 10.59 19.91 -0.50
C ASN A 134 9.64 19.68 -1.69
N TYR A 135 9.46 18.44 -2.09
CA TYR A 135 8.43 18.07 -3.07
C TYR A 135 7.05 18.47 -2.53
N ASP A 136 6.18 18.90 -3.43
CA ASP A 136 4.80 19.27 -3.10
C ASP A 136 3.86 18.25 -3.75
N PRO A 137 3.20 17.37 -2.98
CA PRO A 137 2.25 16.41 -3.53
C PRO A 137 1.14 17.09 -4.35
N PRO A 138 0.64 16.46 -5.43
CA PRO A 138 -0.33 17.08 -6.32
C PRO A 138 -1.70 17.36 -5.67
N THR A 139 -2.03 16.63 -4.61
CA THR A 139 -3.28 16.80 -3.86
C THR A 139 -3.01 16.71 -2.37
N TRP A 140 -3.84 17.36 -1.56
CA TRP A 140 -3.84 17.14 -0.11
C TRP A 140 -4.58 15.85 0.25
N ARG A 141 -4.20 15.22 1.34
CA ARG A 141 -4.83 14.03 1.90
C ARG A 141 -4.64 13.98 3.41
N GLU A 142 -5.72 13.77 4.14
CA GLU A 142 -5.71 13.56 5.58
C GLU A 142 -5.44 12.10 5.97
N ALA A 143 -4.71 11.89 7.06
CA ALA A 143 -4.66 10.61 7.75
C ALA A 143 -6.07 10.19 8.22
N LYS A 144 -6.33 8.92 8.33
CA LYS A 144 -7.70 8.41 8.59
C LYS A 144 -7.88 7.80 9.97
N MET A 145 -6.86 7.18 10.53
CA MET A 145 -7.01 6.38 11.77
C MET A 145 -7.36 7.24 12.99
N TYR A 146 -6.86 8.47 13.09
CA TYR A 146 -7.20 9.35 14.20
C TYR A 146 -8.67 9.76 14.22
N GLN A 147 -9.35 9.66 13.08
CA GLN A 147 -10.80 9.91 12.93
C GLN A 147 -11.63 8.63 12.98
N GLY A 148 -11.01 7.47 13.28
CA GLY A 148 -11.69 6.18 13.32
C GLY A 148 -11.80 5.49 11.96
N GLY A 149 -11.06 5.94 10.95
CA GLY A 149 -10.87 5.26 9.67
C GLY A 149 -9.82 4.15 9.76
N GLU A 150 -9.42 3.61 8.61
CA GLU A 150 -8.49 2.50 8.49
C GLU A 150 -7.18 2.96 7.82
N ALA A 151 -6.09 2.23 8.08
CA ALA A 151 -4.84 2.42 7.35
C ALA A 151 -4.98 1.87 5.93
N VAL A 152 -4.40 2.56 4.95
CA VAL A 152 -4.40 2.11 3.55
C VAL A 152 -3.56 0.86 3.41
N THR A 153 -4.08 -0.13 2.70
CA THR A 153 -3.45 -1.43 2.45
C THR A 153 -2.73 -1.43 1.10
N PHE A 154 -1.45 -1.80 1.09
CA PHE A 154 -0.64 -2.03 -0.11
C PHE A 154 -0.11 -3.46 -0.11
N VAL A 155 -0.56 -4.28 -1.05
CA VAL A 155 0.02 -5.62 -1.27
C VAL A 155 1.37 -5.44 -1.95
N VAL A 156 2.45 -5.82 -1.26
CA VAL A 156 3.80 -5.67 -1.81
C VAL A 156 4.07 -6.77 -2.82
N ASN A 157 4.41 -6.39 -4.04
CA ASN A 157 4.65 -7.32 -5.14
C ASN A 157 5.73 -8.35 -4.77
N LYS A 158 5.35 -9.64 -4.77
CA LYS A 158 6.21 -10.77 -4.40
C LYS A 158 7.47 -10.85 -5.25
N ALA A 159 7.38 -10.54 -6.55
CA ALA A 159 8.54 -10.54 -7.44
C ALA A 159 9.59 -9.49 -7.04
N ILE A 160 9.17 -8.41 -6.35
CA ILE A 160 10.06 -7.39 -5.81
C ILE A 160 10.66 -7.86 -4.48
N TRP A 161 9.82 -8.17 -3.48
CA TRP A 161 10.31 -8.40 -2.12
C TRP A 161 11.08 -9.71 -1.95
N GLN A 162 10.79 -10.77 -2.72
CA GLN A 162 11.54 -12.04 -2.66
C GLN A 162 13.04 -11.89 -2.95
N GLY A 163 13.41 -10.93 -3.80
CA GLY A 163 14.82 -10.63 -4.09
C GLY A 163 15.49 -9.68 -3.09
N LEU A 164 14.71 -9.03 -2.23
CA LEU A 164 15.17 -7.98 -1.33
C LEU A 164 15.20 -8.41 0.13
N LEU A 165 14.16 -9.11 0.57
CA LEU A 165 14.02 -9.56 1.95
C LEU A 165 15.03 -10.67 2.24
N THR A 166 15.71 -10.57 3.38
CA THR A 166 16.74 -11.54 3.79
C THR A 166 16.51 -12.05 5.19
N ASN A 167 16.96 -13.28 5.48
CA ASN A 167 17.06 -13.71 6.88
C ASN A 167 18.03 -12.79 7.64
N GLY A 168 17.65 -12.39 8.84
CA GLY A 168 18.39 -11.40 9.63
C GLY A 168 17.85 -9.99 9.44
N THR A 169 18.73 -9.00 9.41
CA THR A 169 18.38 -7.58 9.47
C THR A 169 17.91 -7.04 8.11
N ASN A 170 16.77 -6.39 8.11
CA ASN A 170 16.18 -5.66 7.00
C ASN A 170 15.81 -4.23 7.41
N ILE A 171 15.57 -3.36 6.45
CA ILE A 171 15.19 -1.95 6.67
C ILE A 171 13.88 -1.67 5.93
N LEU A 172 12.90 -1.17 6.66
CA LEU A 172 11.79 -0.40 6.08
C LEU A 172 12.16 1.08 6.20
N ALA A 173 12.21 1.79 5.08
CA ALA A 173 12.48 3.22 5.03
C ALA A 173 11.32 3.93 4.34
N VAL A 174 10.92 5.10 4.87
CA VAL A 174 9.77 5.85 4.33
C VAL A 174 10.12 7.33 4.27
N HIS A 175 9.77 7.96 3.15
CA HIS A 175 9.75 9.40 2.95
C HIS A 175 8.30 9.85 2.95
N THR A 176 7.84 10.50 4.03
CA THR A 176 6.51 11.11 4.15
C THR A 176 6.61 12.58 3.75
N ILE A 177 5.63 13.11 3.03
CA ILE A 177 5.74 14.40 2.34
C ILE A 177 4.44 15.18 2.50
N ASN A 178 4.53 16.42 2.95
CA ASN A 178 3.41 17.33 3.13
C ASN A 178 3.08 18.11 1.85
N HIS A 179 1.79 18.24 1.57
CA HIS A 179 1.28 19.27 0.66
C HIS A 179 1.44 20.67 1.28
N SER A 180 1.78 21.65 0.44
CA SER A 180 2.13 23.01 0.92
C SER A 180 3.39 23.08 1.80
N GLY A 181 4.14 22.01 1.90
CA GLY A 181 5.42 21.94 2.59
C GLY A 181 5.30 22.24 4.09
N ALA A 182 6.22 23.02 4.64
CA ALA A 182 6.25 23.38 6.06
C ALA A 182 5.12 24.36 6.50
N ASN A 183 4.25 24.77 5.57
CA ASN A 183 3.06 25.59 5.89
C ASN A 183 1.83 24.72 6.20
N SER A 184 1.91 23.40 6.02
CA SER A 184 0.85 22.48 6.43
C SER A 184 0.58 22.60 7.92
N SER A 185 -0.69 22.45 8.33
CA SER A 185 -1.12 22.49 9.74
C SER A 185 -0.68 21.27 10.51
N ASP A 186 -0.49 20.15 9.82
CA ASP A 186 -0.29 18.82 10.38
C ASP A 186 0.57 17.92 9.48
N MET A 187 0.91 16.76 9.99
CA MET A 187 1.55 15.63 9.30
C MET A 187 1.34 14.38 10.15
N SER A 188 0.92 13.30 9.53
CA SER A 188 0.92 11.97 10.14
C SER A 188 1.76 10.98 9.35
N ALA A 189 2.61 10.23 10.04
CA ALA A 189 3.46 9.20 9.46
C ALA A 189 3.42 7.91 10.31
N ARG A 190 2.51 7.00 9.95
CA ARG A 190 2.29 5.71 10.63
C ARG A 190 2.38 4.57 9.63
N TYR A 191 3.29 3.64 9.87
CA TYR A 191 3.55 2.55 8.94
C TYR A 191 3.71 1.22 9.67
N TRP A 192 3.14 0.17 9.06
CA TRP A 192 3.23 -1.20 9.52
C TRP A 192 3.63 -2.11 8.37
N LEU A 193 4.44 -3.11 8.66
CA LEU A 193 4.75 -4.18 7.70
C LEU A 193 4.30 -5.50 8.28
N HIS A 194 3.38 -6.16 7.61
CA HIS A 194 2.87 -7.48 7.97
C HIS A 194 3.35 -8.52 6.97
N CYS A 195 3.50 -9.76 7.42
CA CYS A 195 3.80 -10.90 6.56
C CYS A 195 2.80 -12.03 6.78
N GLY A 196 2.36 -12.64 5.68
CA GLY A 196 1.61 -13.88 5.70
C GLY A 196 2.57 -15.05 5.76
N VAL A 197 2.40 -15.93 6.75
CA VAL A 197 3.28 -17.08 6.96
C VAL A 197 2.56 -18.39 6.67
N THR A 198 3.32 -19.38 6.16
CA THR A 198 2.80 -20.70 5.75
C THR A 198 2.94 -21.76 6.84
N THR A 199 3.48 -21.41 8.00
CA THR A 199 3.68 -22.32 9.14
C THR A 199 2.71 -22.00 10.25
N ALA A 200 2.18 -23.01 10.94
CA ALA A 200 1.28 -22.82 12.07
C ALA A 200 1.98 -22.27 13.34
N THR A 201 3.32 -22.22 13.35
CA THR A 201 4.08 -21.70 14.49
C THR A 201 4.35 -20.21 14.29
N GLN A 202 3.96 -19.41 15.26
CA GLN A 202 4.28 -17.98 15.28
C GLN A 202 5.78 -17.74 15.32
N ILE A 203 6.29 -16.94 14.39
CA ILE A 203 7.72 -16.63 14.20
C ILE A 203 8.04 -15.20 14.66
N HIS A 204 7.12 -14.26 14.38
CA HIS A 204 7.23 -12.84 14.70
C HIS A 204 6.07 -12.41 15.61
N ALA A 205 5.87 -11.13 15.81
CA ALA A 205 4.78 -10.63 16.64
C ALA A 205 3.41 -10.83 15.96
N ALA A 206 2.35 -10.99 16.77
CA ALA A 206 0.98 -10.96 16.25
C ALA A 206 0.69 -9.63 15.54
N PRO A 207 -0.16 -9.60 14.51
CA PRO A 207 -0.56 -8.36 13.85
C PRO A 207 -1.27 -7.42 14.81
N ALA A 208 -1.44 -6.16 14.41
CA ALA A 208 -2.25 -5.20 15.16
C ALA A 208 -3.70 -5.68 15.28
N ALA A 209 -4.38 -5.32 16.37
CA ALA A 209 -5.76 -5.79 16.64
C ALA A 209 -6.78 -5.32 15.58
N TRP A 210 -6.47 -4.24 14.87
CA TRP A 210 -7.29 -3.70 13.77
C TRP A 210 -6.99 -4.35 12.41
N PHE A 211 -5.86 -5.10 12.31
CA PHE A 211 -5.46 -5.73 11.06
C PHE A 211 -6.57 -6.65 10.54
N ASP A 212 -7.04 -6.35 9.34
CA ASP A 212 -8.03 -7.14 8.61
C ASP A 212 -7.60 -7.19 7.12
N PHE A 213 -7.36 -8.37 6.59
CA PHE A 213 -7.03 -8.56 5.18
C PHE A 213 -7.77 -9.79 4.66
N ASP A 214 -8.66 -9.55 3.72
CA ASP A 214 -9.45 -10.60 3.09
C ASP A 214 -8.58 -11.51 2.22
N CYS A 215 -8.21 -12.67 2.76
CA CYS A 215 -7.53 -13.73 2.03
C CYS A 215 -8.55 -14.66 1.38
N PHE A 216 -8.60 -14.66 0.06
CA PHE A 216 -9.36 -15.65 -0.67
C PHE A 216 -8.63 -16.06 -1.96
N GLU A 217 -9.01 -17.21 -2.50
CA GLU A 217 -8.53 -17.73 -3.76
C GLU A 217 -9.67 -17.75 -4.79
N SER A 218 -9.31 -17.54 -6.06
CA SER A 218 -10.26 -17.50 -7.17
C SER A 218 -9.66 -18.19 -8.41
N PRO A 219 -10.44 -19.03 -9.11
CA PRO A 219 -10.02 -19.58 -10.41
C PRO A 219 -10.14 -18.58 -11.57
N VAL A 220 -10.62 -17.38 -11.31
CA VAL A 220 -10.70 -16.27 -12.27
C VAL A 220 -9.84 -15.10 -11.81
N ALA A 221 -9.55 -14.18 -12.71
CA ALA A 221 -8.78 -12.99 -12.40
C ALA A 221 -9.35 -12.25 -11.17
N ILE A 222 -8.47 -11.75 -10.32
CA ILE A 222 -8.82 -10.90 -9.19
C ILE A 222 -8.49 -9.46 -9.57
N LEU A 223 -9.50 -8.61 -9.52
CA LEU A 223 -9.35 -7.16 -9.65
C LEU A 223 -9.26 -6.56 -8.25
N ARG A 224 -8.13 -5.91 -7.94
CA ARG A 224 -7.94 -5.10 -6.72
C ARG A 224 -7.99 -3.63 -7.10
N ILE A 225 -8.83 -2.87 -6.41
CA ILE A 225 -8.89 -1.41 -6.55
C ILE A 225 -8.58 -0.80 -5.18
N ASN A 226 -7.52 -0.02 -5.12
CA ASN A 226 -7.12 0.73 -3.94
C ASN A 226 -7.45 2.20 -4.16
N THR A 227 -8.45 2.71 -3.45
CA THR A 227 -8.87 4.12 -3.48
C THR A 227 -8.29 4.90 -2.29
N PHE A 228 -7.24 4.39 -1.66
CA PHE A 228 -6.59 5.00 -0.50
C PHE A 228 -7.57 5.29 0.65
N GLU A 229 -8.53 4.38 0.89
CA GLU A 229 -9.63 4.47 1.87
C GLU A 229 -10.63 5.61 1.58
N GLU A 230 -10.65 6.14 0.35
CA GLU A 230 -11.69 7.06 -0.06
C GLU A 230 -12.94 6.32 -0.54
N THR A 231 -14.12 6.87 -0.21
CA THR A 231 -15.39 6.34 -0.71
C THR A 231 -15.58 6.76 -2.17
N ILE A 232 -15.78 5.81 -3.08
CA ILE A 232 -16.03 6.11 -4.49
C ILE A 232 -17.33 6.93 -4.62
N PRO A 233 -17.26 8.18 -5.10
CA PRO A 233 -18.42 9.06 -5.25
C PRO A 233 -19.19 8.78 -6.55
N ASP A 234 -20.28 9.51 -6.76
CA ASP A 234 -21.01 9.56 -8.04
C ASP A 234 -20.35 10.54 -9.03
N ASP A 235 -19.83 11.66 -8.53
CA ASP A 235 -19.13 12.72 -9.24
C ASP A 235 -18.54 13.70 -8.20
N PRO A 236 -17.31 14.18 -8.35
CA PRO A 236 -16.31 13.81 -9.36
C PRO A 236 -15.62 12.47 -9.07
N SER A 237 -14.92 11.92 -10.08
CA SER A 237 -14.05 10.76 -9.92
C SER A 237 -12.96 10.99 -8.86
N ILE A 238 -12.48 9.91 -8.26
CA ILE A 238 -11.35 9.91 -7.33
C ILE A 238 -10.19 9.07 -7.85
N ARG A 239 -8.99 9.39 -7.40
CA ARG A 239 -7.76 8.67 -7.73
C ARG A 239 -7.70 7.32 -7.03
N GLY A 240 -7.12 6.34 -7.71
CA GLY A 240 -6.88 5.00 -7.18
C GLY A 240 -5.79 4.27 -7.93
N ILE A 241 -5.52 3.04 -7.50
CA ILE A 241 -4.66 2.08 -8.20
C ILE A 241 -5.52 0.87 -8.54
N MET A 242 -5.48 0.44 -9.80
CA MET A 242 -6.07 -0.80 -10.26
C MET A 242 -4.98 -1.83 -10.49
N GLU A 243 -5.18 -3.02 -9.94
CA GLU A 243 -4.29 -4.16 -10.07
C GLU A 243 -5.07 -5.39 -10.53
N ILE A 244 -4.56 -6.11 -11.53
CA ILE A 244 -5.14 -7.35 -12.02
C ILE A 244 -4.19 -8.50 -11.74
N VAL A 245 -4.64 -9.41 -10.89
CA VAL A 245 -3.96 -10.66 -10.59
C VAL A 245 -4.46 -11.72 -11.54
N TRP A 246 -3.65 -12.07 -12.52
CA TRP A 246 -3.94 -13.11 -13.50
C TRP A 246 -2.68 -13.77 -14.03
N ASN A 247 -2.68 -15.09 -14.09
CA ASN A 247 -1.61 -15.87 -14.70
C ASN A 247 -2.24 -17.06 -15.45
N ASP A 248 -2.10 -17.11 -16.77
CA ASP A 248 -2.66 -18.14 -17.64
C ASP A 248 -2.26 -19.56 -17.27
N THR A 249 -1.16 -19.74 -16.55
CA THR A 249 -0.65 -21.06 -16.13
C THR A 249 -1.08 -21.47 -14.73
N ALA A 250 -1.65 -20.55 -13.95
CA ALA A 250 -2.14 -20.83 -12.60
C ALA A 250 -3.58 -21.34 -12.64
N THR A 251 -3.91 -22.25 -11.73
CA THR A 251 -5.27 -22.79 -11.57
C THR A 251 -6.12 -21.94 -10.62
N ASN A 252 -5.47 -21.24 -9.69
CA ASN A 252 -6.06 -20.29 -8.74
C ASN A 252 -5.16 -19.07 -8.57
N HIS A 253 -5.77 -17.95 -8.20
CA HIS A 253 -5.13 -16.68 -7.85
C HIS A 253 -5.55 -16.30 -6.44
N ALA A 254 -4.63 -15.82 -5.64
CA ALA A 254 -4.92 -15.32 -4.28
C ALA A 254 -4.90 -13.79 -4.22
N THR A 255 -5.64 -13.23 -3.27
CA THR A 255 -5.69 -11.77 -3.07
C THR A 255 -4.35 -11.15 -2.72
N TYR A 256 -3.37 -11.93 -2.30
CA TYR A 256 -1.99 -11.50 -2.01
C TYR A 256 -1.00 -11.82 -3.13
N ASP A 257 -1.44 -12.41 -4.24
CA ASP A 257 -0.57 -12.71 -5.38
C ASP A 257 -0.13 -11.43 -6.10
N VAL A 258 0.92 -11.59 -6.91
CA VAL A 258 1.43 -10.53 -7.78
C VAL A 258 0.34 -10.11 -8.76
N ALA A 259 0.11 -8.82 -8.89
CA ALA A 259 -0.64 -8.28 -10.01
C ALA A 259 0.23 -8.40 -11.28
N SER A 260 0.07 -9.52 -11.99
CA SER A 260 0.96 -9.90 -13.09
C SER A 260 0.45 -9.49 -14.47
N ASP A 261 -0.84 -9.14 -14.56
CA ASP A 261 -1.45 -8.69 -15.81
C ASP A 261 -1.37 -7.17 -15.96
N LEU A 262 -1.85 -6.44 -14.96
CA LEU A 262 -1.89 -4.98 -14.98
C LEU A 262 -1.69 -4.39 -13.59
N ILE A 263 -0.91 -3.29 -13.52
CA ILE A 263 -0.89 -2.32 -12.43
C ILE A 263 -0.92 -0.94 -13.07
N THR A 264 -1.93 -0.13 -12.77
CA THR A 264 -2.07 1.21 -13.34
C THR A 264 -2.77 2.15 -12.36
N ASN A 265 -2.49 3.45 -12.48
CA ASN A 265 -3.29 4.46 -11.81
C ASN A 265 -4.65 4.56 -12.51
N ILE A 266 -5.67 4.95 -11.77
CA ILE A 266 -7.02 5.13 -12.27
C ILE A 266 -7.69 6.35 -11.66
N GLU A 267 -8.63 6.91 -12.41
CA GLU A 267 -9.72 7.70 -11.85
C GLU A 267 -10.98 6.85 -11.86
N ILE A 268 -11.75 6.87 -10.76
CA ILE A 268 -12.92 6.01 -10.60
C ILE A 268 -14.09 6.76 -9.97
N GLU A 269 -15.28 6.52 -10.52
CA GLU A 269 -16.54 7.03 -9.98
C GLU A 269 -17.66 6.00 -10.09
N LYS A 270 -18.78 6.20 -9.40
CA LYS A 270 -19.97 5.39 -9.58
C LYS A 270 -20.65 5.78 -10.88
N ARG A 271 -21.04 4.76 -11.65
CA ARG A 271 -21.77 4.94 -12.90
C ARG A 271 -23.26 4.69 -12.73
N GLY A 272 -24.04 5.44 -13.49
CA GLY A 272 -25.48 5.24 -13.65
C GLY A 272 -26.32 6.00 -12.63
N ARG A 273 -27.36 6.66 -13.09
CA ARG A 273 -28.25 7.51 -12.30
C ARG A 273 -29.32 6.71 -11.56
N TRP A 274 -30.04 5.85 -12.27
CA TRP A 274 -31.12 5.03 -11.73
C TRP A 274 -30.62 3.67 -11.17
N SER A 275 -29.61 3.10 -11.80
CA SER A 275 -29.06 1.80 -11.40
C SER A 275 -28.49 1.81 -9.99
N GLN A 276 -27.93 2.92 -9.54
CA GLN A 276 -27.41 3.08 -8.18
C GLN A 276 -28.49 2.91 -7.09
N PHE A 277 -29.76 3.22 -7.40
CA PHE A 277 -30.87 3.13 -6.45
C PHE A 277 -31.65 1.81 -6.54
N VAL A 278 -31.59 1.15 -7.68
CA VAL A 278 -32.44 -0.02 -7.98
C VAL A 278 -31.69 -1.33 -7.76
N TYR A 279 -30.37 -1.34 -8.01
CA TYR A 279 -29.55 -2.54 -7.90
C TYR A 279 -28.63 -2.49 -6.68
N PRO A 280 -28.44 -3.63 -5.98
CA PRO A 280 -27.57 -3.69 -4.81
C PRO A 280 -26.08 -3.55 -5.13
N LYS A 281 -25.69 -3.64 -6.41
CA LYS A 281 -24.33 -3.45 -6.92
C LYS A 281 -24.27 -2.20 -7.78
N ASN A 282 -23.32 -1.32 -7.48
CA ASN A 282 -23.04 -0.17 -8.32
C ASN A 282 -22.23 -0.60 -9.56
N GLY A 283 -22.50 0.03 -10.72
CA GLY A 283 -21.54 0.09 -11.80
C GLY A 283 -20.51 1.19 -11.50
N TYR A 284 -19.34 1.08 -12.09
CA TYR A 284 -18.26 2.05 -11.98
C TYR A 284 -17.80 2.47 -13.37
N ALA A 285 -17.37 3.73 -13.50
CA ALA A 285 -16.57 4.19 -14.62
C ALA A 285 -15.13 4.27 -14.12
N ILE A 286 -14.20 3.78 -14.92
CA ILE A 286 -12.77 3.76 -14.63
C ILE A 286 -12.06 4.34 -15.85
N GLU A 287 -11.25 5.36 -15.63
CA GLU A 287 -10.33 5.93 -16.60
C GLU A 287 -8.90 5.59 -16.18
N THR A 288 -8.12 4.98 -17.08
CA THR A 288 -6.76 4.54 -16.76
C THR A 288 -5.75 5.66 -17.00
N LYS A 289 -4.82 5.83 -16.06
CA LYS A 289 -3.82 6.89 -16.03
C LYS A 289 -2.40 6.31 -15.98
N ASP A 290 -1.47 7.02 -16.56
CA ASP A 290 -0.05 6.70 -16.43
C ASP A 290 0.53 7.17 -15.08
N PHE A 291 1.86 7.07 -14.91
CA PHE A 291 2.55 7.50 -13.70
C PHE A 291 2.41 9.00 -13.41
N HIS A 292 2.21 9.84 -14.44
CA HIS A 292 2.03 11.29 -14.33
C HIS A 292 0.55 11.72 -14.30
N TRP A 293 -0.37 10.76 -14.18
CA TRP A 293 -1.82 10.96 -14.20
C TRP A 293 -2.37 11.48 -15.53
N GLU A 294 -1.65 11.25 -16.62
CA GLU A 294 -2.15 11.47 -17.97
C GLU A 294 -2.90 10.22 -18.45
N ASP A 295 -3.89 10.43 -19.33
CA ASP A 295 -4.70 9.35 -19.89
C ASP A 295 -3.83 8.34 -20.62
N THR A 296 -4.09 7.06 -20.41
CA THR A 296 -3.29 5.99 -21.01
C THR A 296 -4.12 4.76 -21.35
N ASP A 297 -4.01 4.30 -22.58
CA ASP A 297 -4.64 3.07 -23.03
C ASP A 297 -3.96 1.87 -22.37
N VAL A 298 -4.76 0.94 -21.84
CA VAL A 298 -4.29 -0.33 -21.31
C VAL A 298 -5.05 -1.51 -21.94
N SER A 299 -4.49 -2.71 -21.84
CA SER A 299 -5.10 -3.93 -22.39
C SER A 299 -5.26 -5.01 -21.29
N PRO A 300 -6.17 -4.83 -20.32
CA PRO A 300 -6.40 -5.79 -19.26
C PRO A 300 -6.82 -7.15 -19.83
N LEU A 301 -6.23 -8.24 -19.37
CA LEU A 301 -6.58 -9.61 -19.78
C LEU A 301 -6.59 -9.82 -21.30
N ASN A 302 -5.69 -9.14 -22.02
CA ASN A 302 -5.61 -9.13 -23.49
C ASN A 302 -6.87 -8.58 -24.21
N MET A 303 -7.69 -7.79 -23.54
CA MET A 303 -8.79 -7.05 -24.18
C MET A 303 -8.24 -5.95 -25.11
N PRO A 304 -9.04 -5.37 -26.00
CA PRO A 304 -8.60 -4.19 -26.79
C PRO A 304 -8.06 -3.08 -25.89
N MET A 305 -7.08 -2.33 -26.37
CA MET A 305 -6.53 -1.18 -25.67
C MET A 305 -7.56 -0.06 -25.61
N GLU A 306 -7.83 0.44 -24.42
CA GLU A 306 -8.74 1.53 -24.09
C GLU A 306 -8.30 2.22 -22.81
N GLU A 307 -8.70 3.46 -22.62
CA GLU A 307 -8.52 4.21 -21.36
C GLU A 307 -9.80 4.23 -20.51
N ASP A 308 -10.97 4.15 -21.15
CA ASP A 308 -12.30 4.19 -20.51
C ASP A 308 -12.90 2.80 -20.34
N TRP A 309 -13.10 2.40 -19.08
CA TRP A 309 -13.67 1.09 -18.73
C TRP A 309 -14.95 1.22 -17.91
N THR A 310 -15.96 0.37 -18.20
CA THR A 310 -17.27 0.42 -17.51
C THR A 310 -17.85 -0.96 -17.23
#